data_af2cf4bdac2dadf9594887fd867a1bce
#
_entry.id   af2cf4bdac2dadf9594887fd867a1bce
#
_cell.length_a   1.000
_cell.length_b   1.000
_cell.length_c   1.000
_cell.angle_alpha   90.00
_cell.angle_beta   90.00
_cell.angle_gamma   90.00
#
_symmetry.space_group_name_H-M   'P 1'
#
loop_
_entity.id
_entity.type
_entity.pdbx_description
1 polymer ?
#
loop_
_entity_poly.entity_id
_entity_poly.type
_entity_poly.pdbx_seq_one_letter_code
_entity_poly.pdbx_strand_id
1 'polypeptide(L)'
;DGCLEISSRTDAGVSVRVNLAAISLSESVLSKVGEATFVRALNDHLPGDLVTWRAQRVTGESIVRFASSRTYLYRCEMIPKWPQEFDHDLFVAACAAFVGKHDFSNFCRLEANRIPLRTVDSVEPWLYTSGRIVGISVTAESFLWNQIRRIASAIHRVILSEISVADIVSALANPEVSVDHGRAPADGLMLWSLN
;
A
#
# COMPACT_ATOMS: atom_id res chain seq x y z
N ASP A 1 3.98 20.82 22.61
CA ASP A 1 4.55 19.95 21.56
C ASP A 1 3.41 19.14 20.96
N GLY A 2 3.06 19.46 19.70
CA GLY A 2 2.05 18.70 18.97
C GLY A 2 2.60 17.34 18.53
N CYS A 3 1.90 16.26 18.84
CA CYS A 3 2.24 14.95 18.29
C CYS A 3 1.48 14.76 16.97
N LEU A 4 2.19 14.43 15.90
CA LEU A 4 1.62 14.07 14.60
C LEU A 4 1.69 12.55 14.44
N GLU A 5 0.55 11.90 14.26
CA GLU A 5 0.44 10.50 13.91
C GLU A 5 -0.14 10.35 12.50
N ILE A 6 0.35 9.37 11.74
CA ILE A 6 -0.09 9.11 10.36
C ILE A 6 -0.49 7.64 10.26
N SER A 7 -1.66 7.37 9.66
CA SER A 7 -2.20 6.01 9.53
C SER A 7 -1.33 5.10 8.66
N SER A 8 -0.82 5.62 7.56
CA SER A 8 0.00 4.84 6.64
C SER A 8 1.25 5.62 6.23
N ARG A 9 2.43 5.05 6.51
CA ARG A 9 3.69 5.56 5.96
C ARG A 9 3.91 4.96 4.59
N THR A 10 4.32 5.78 3.64
CA THR A 10 4.66 5.37 2.28
C THR A 10 6.12 5.69 1.98
N ASP A 11 6.74 4.92 1.08
CA ASP A 11 8.10 5.18 0.61
C ASP A 11 8.12 6.47 -0.23
N ALA A 12 9.32 7.06 -0.37
CA ALA A 12 9.53 8.14 -1.32
C ALA A 12 9.16 7.71 -2.75
N GLY A 13 8.43 8.55 -3.47
CA GLY A 13 7.94 8.27 -4.81
C GLY A 13 6.58 7.55 -4.87
N VAL A 14 6.03 7.11 -3.74
CA VAL A 14 4.69 6.51 -3.67
C VAL A 14 3.64 7.62 -3.61
N SER A 15 2.64 7.54 -4.49
CA SER A 15 1.52 8.47 -4.50
C SER A 15 0.49 8.11 -3.42
N VAL A 16 -0.26 9.11 -2.96
CA VAL A 16 -1.31 8.94 -1.95
C VAL A 16 -2.56 9.68 -2.39
N ARG A 17 -3.65 8.94 -2.63
CA ARG A 17 -4.95 9.55 -2.90
C ARG A 17 -5.61 10.03 -1.62
N VAL A 18 -5.54 9.22 -0.56
CA VAL A 18 -6.09 9.57 0.76
C VAL A 18 -5.25 8.95 1.86
N ASN A 19 -5.00 9.73 2.91
CA ASN A 19 -4.39 9.25 4.15
C ASN A 19 -5.08 9.94 5.34
N LEU A 20 -4.86 9.42 6.53
CA LEU A 20 -5.39 9.95 7.77
C LEU A 20 -4.23 10.36 8.67
N ALA A 21 -4.31 11.57 9.20
CA ALA A 21 -3.38 12.08 10.19
C ALA A 21 -4.13 12.57 11.43
N ALA A 22 -3.57 12.36 12.60
CA ALA A 22 -4.04 12.96 13.84
C ALA A 22 -2.99 13.93 14.39
N ILE A 23 -3.44 15.09 14.81
CA ILE A 23 -2.60 16.13 15.40
C ILE A 23 -3.15 16.46 16.78
N SER A 24 -2.31 16.34 17.80
CA SER A 24 -2.63 16.78 19.15
C SER A 24 -2.40 18.29 19.27
N LEU A 25 -3.44 19.02 19.64
CA LEU A 25 -3.40 20.46 19.85
C LEU A 25 -3.79 20.82 21.27
N SER A 26 -3.29 21.97 21.77
CA SER A 26 -3.69 22.46 23.09
C SER A 26 -5.16 22.91 23.08
N GLU A 27 -5.84 22.79 24.23
CA GLU A 27 -7.22 23.23 24.40
C GLU A 27 -7.41 24.70 24.06
N SER A 28 -6.41 25.53 24.34
CA SER A 28 -6.43 26.96 24.01
C SER A 28 -6.46 27.24 22.50
N VAL A 29 -5.92 26.34 21.68
CA VAL A 29 -6.02 26.42 20.21
C VAL A 29 -7.34 25.83 19.76
N LEU A 30 -7.71 24.65 20.27
CA LEU A 30 -8.96 23.96 19.92
C LEU A 30 -10.21 24.82 20.18
N SER A 31 -10.23 25.60 21.26
CA SER A 31 -11.37 26.45 21.61
C SER A 31 -11.55 27.65 20.68
N LYS A 32 -10.49 28.09 19.99
CA LYS A 32 -10.48 29.30 19.16
C LYS A 32 -10.60 29.02 17.66
N VAL A 33 -10.26 27.82 17.21
CA VAL A 33 -10.13 27.49 15.79
C VAL A 33 -11.16 26.45 15.40
N GLY A 34 -12.11 26.83 14.55
CA GLY A 34 -13.07 25.90 13.96
C GLY A 34 -12.40 25.00 12.90
N GLU A 35 -12.98 23.81 12.64
CA GLU A 35 -12.42 22.79 11.74
C GLU A 35 -12.14 23.33 10.32
N ALA A 36 -13.07 24.12 9.76
CA ALA A 36 -12.90 24.72 8.43
C ALA A 36 -11.75 25.73 8.39
N THR A 37 -11.57 26.52 9.46
CA THR A 37 -10.47 27.49 9.58
C THR A 37 -9.15 26.75 9.74
N PHE A 38 -9.12 25.65 10.50
CA PHE A 38 -7.95 24.81 10.66
C PHE A 38 -7.50 24.19 9.32
N VAL A 39 -8.44 23.61 8.55
CA VAL A 39 -8.15 23.04 7.22
C VAL A 39 -7.56 24.09 6.29
N ARG A 40 -8.12 25.30 6.26
CA ARG A 40 -7.61 26.40 5.42
C ARG A 40 -6.21 26.82 5.85
N ALA A 41 -6.01 27.09 7.14
CA ALA A 41 -4.71 27.48 7.67
C ALA A 41 -3.64 26.40 7.43
N LEU A 42 -4.01 25.13 7.52
CA LEU A 42 -3.10 24.03 7.22
C LEU A 42 -2.71 24.02 5.74
N ASN A 43 -3.68 24.15 4.83
CA ASN A 43 -3.43 24.16 3.39
C ASN A 43 -2.61 25.37 2.92
N ASP A 44 -2.68 26.52 3.62
CA ASP A 44 -1.85 27.69 3.34
C ASP A 44 -0.33 27.43 3.59
N HIS A 45 0.00 26.37 4.35
CA HIS A 45 1.38 26.02 4.71
C HIS A 45 1.85 24.68 4.13
N LEU A 46 0.94 23.89 3.53
CA LEU A 46 1.31 22.61 2.89
C LEU A 46 1.91 22.85 1.50
N PRO A 47 2.81 21.95 1.04
CA PRO A 47 3.27 21.98 -0.35
C PRO A 47 2.10 21.74 -1.31
N GLY A 48 2.22 22.26 -2.55
CA GLY A 48 1.11 22.28 -3.52
C GLY A 48 0.60 20.92 -4.00
N ASP A 49 1.34 19.85 -3.72
CA ASP A 49 0.96 18.47 -4.02
C ASP A 49 0.31 17.73 -2.83
N LEU A 50 0.11 18.42 -1.71
CA LEU A 50 -0.55 17.89 -0.51
C LEU A 50 -1.72 18.78 -0.09
N VAL A 51 -2.91 18.20 0.05
CA VAL A 51 -4.13 18.91 0.41
C VAL A 51 -4.83 18.22 1.56
N THR A 52 -5.18 18.99 2.59
CA THR A 52 -6.14 18.59 3.62
C THR A 52 -7.54 19.00 3.18
N TRP A 53 -8.45 18.04 3.05
CA TRP A 53 -9.82 18.32 2.58
C TRP A 53 -10.87 18.24 3.70
N ARG A 54 -10.51 17.64 4.84
CA ARG A 54 -11.39 17.53 6.01
C ARG A 54 -10.59 17.45 7.30
N ALA A 55 -11.08 18.08 8.35
CA ALA A 55 -10.66 17.87 9.73
C ALA A 55 -11.88 17.56 10.61
N GLN A 56 -11.67 16.83 11.67
CA GLN A 56 -12.70 16.51 12.66
C GLN A 56 -12.04 16.44 14.04
N ARG A 57 -12.68 17.03 15.03
CA ARG A 57 -12.26 16.87 16.42
C ARG A 57 -12.62 15.47 16.91
N VAL A 58 -11.68 14.86 17.58
CA VAL A 58 -11.87 13.58 18.26
C VAL A 58 -11.37 13.71 19.68
N THR A 59 -12.01 13.02 20.61
CA THR A 59 -11.61 12.91 22.02
C THR A 59 -11.19 11.48 22.29
N GLY A 60 -10.13 11.29 23.08
CA GLY A 60 -9.62 9.98 23.42
C GLY A 60 -8.34 9.61 22.67
N GLU A 61 -8.07 8.32 22.54
CA GLU A 61 -6.89 7.81 21.84
C GLU A 61 -6.95 8.08 20.32
N SER A 62 -5.78 8.20 19.70
CA SER A 62 -5.67 8.43 18.27
C SER A 62 -6.30 7.30 17.45
N ILE A 63 -7.26 7.66 16.61
CA ILE A 63 -7.98 6.71 15.72
C ILE A 63 -7.19 6.37 14.45
N VAL A 64 -6.07 7.05 14.16
CA VAL A 64 -5.28 6.81 12.94
C VAL A 64 -4.69 5.40 12.85
N ARG A 65 -4.52 4.74 14.00
CA ARG A 65 -3.99 3.36 14.07
C ARG A 65 -5.06 2.30 13.82
N PHE A 66 -6.34 2.68 13.88
CA PHE A 66 -7.49 1.76 13.79
C PHE A 66 -8.10 1.64 12.39
N ALA A 67 -7.38 2.06 11.36
CA ALA A 67 -7.82 1.74 10.01
C ALA A 67 -7.92 0.20 9.87
N SER A 68 -9.13 -0.29 9.60
CA SER A 68 -9.43 -1.72 9.52
C SER A 68 -8.87 -2.36 8.25
N SER A 69 -8.72 -1.57 7.19
CA SER A 69 -8.07 -2.02 5.96
C SER A 69 -7.44 -0.88 5.18
N ARG A 70 -6.50 -1.23 4.32
CA ARG A 70 -5.81 -0.35 3.38
C ARG A 70 -5.84 -0.98 2.01
N THR A 71 -6.29 -0.22 1.01
CA THR A 71 -6.19 -0.65 -0.39
C THR A 71 -5.13 0.18 -1.09
N TYR A 72 -4.23 -0.51 -1.76
CA TYR A 72 -3.25 0.08 -2.65
C TYR A 72 -3.51 -0.35 -4.10
N LEU A 73 -3.29 0.56 -5.02
CA LEU A 73 -3.19 0.26 -6.45
C LEU A 73 -1.73 0.29 -6.86
N TYR A 74 -1.32 -0.70 -7.63
CA TYR A 74 -0.01 -0.70 -8.27
C TYR A 74 -0.18 -0.75 -9.79
N ARG A 75 0.32 0.28 -10.49
CA ARG A 75 0.30 0.37 -11.95
C ARG A 75 1.46 -0.45 -12.51
N CYS A 76 1.16 -1.66 -12.96
CA CYS A 76 2.18 -2.60 -13.44
C CYS A 76 2.90 -2.12 -14.71
N GLU A 77 2.24 -1.29 -15.53
CA GLU A 77 2.85 -0.64 -16.70
C GLU A 77 4.06 0.23 -16.36
N MET A 78 4.24 0.63 -15.10
CA MET A 78 5.43 1.35 -14.62
C MET A 78 6.64 0.43 -14.38
N ILE A 79 6.45 -0.90 -14.44
CA ILE A 79 7.55 -1.85 -14.34
C ILE A 79 8.28 -1.91 -15.69
N PRO A 80 9.60 -1.72 -15.73
CA PRO A 80 10.35 -1.85 -16.97
C PRO A 80 10.12 -3.21 -17.66
N LYS A 81 9.97 -3.20 -18.98
CA LYS A 81 9.68 -4.38 -19.81
C LYS A 81 8.34 -5.03 -19.53
N TRP A 82 7.36 -4.28 -19.01
CA TRP A 82 5.99 -4.77 -18.90
C TRP A 82 5.48 -5.20 -20.28
N PRO A 83 4.99 -6.44 -20.47
CA PRO A 83 4.51 -6.90 -21.78
C PRO A 83 3.19 -6.23 -22.14
N GLN A 84 3.00 -5.97 -23.45
CA GLN A 84 1.74 -5.40 -23.95
C GLN A 84 0.61 -6.45 -23.96
N GLU A 85 0.98 -7.70 -24.18
CA GLU A 85 0.10 -8.87 -24.20
C GLU A 85 0.68 -9.93 -23.27
N PHE A 86 -0.18 -10.56 -22.50
CA PHE A 86 0.16 -11.63 -21.56
C PHE A 86 -1.06 -12.50 -21.27
N ASP A 87 -0.83 -13.67 -20.72
CA ASP A 87 -1.87 -14.59 -20.28
C ASP A 87 -2.60 -14.02 -19.05
N HIS A 88 -3.87 -13.65 -19.23
CA HIS A 88 -4.70 -13.08 -18.17
C HIS A 88 -5.02 -14.09 -17.06
N ASP A 89 -5.22 -15.38 -17.41
CA ASP A 89 -5.52 -16.42 -16.43
C ASP A 89 -4.27 -16.68 -15.56
N LEU A 90 -3.09 -16.67 -16.15
CA LEU A 90 -1.82 -16.77 -15.45
C LEU A 90 -1.61 -15.56 -14.52
N PHE A 91 -1.95 -14.35 -14.98
CA PHE A 91 -1.89 -13.13 -14.14
C PHE A 91 -2.81 -13.24 -12.93
N VAL A 92 -4.07 -13.66 -13.12
CA VAL A 92 -5.04 -13.86 -12.03
C VAL A 92 -4.57 -14.93 -11.06
N ALA A 93 -4.02 -16.06 -11.57
CA ALA A 93 -3.48 -17.12 -10.75
C ALA A 93 -2.30 -16.63 -9.89
N ALA A 94 -1.40 -15.81 -10.47
CA ALA A 94 -0.28 -15.21 -9.74
C ALA A 94 -0.76 -14.24 -8.65
N CYS A 95 -1.80 -13.46 -8.91
CA CYS A 95 -2.44 -12.59 -7.91
C CYS A 95 -3.03 -13.43 -6.75
N ALA A 96 -3.78 -14.47 -7.08
CA ALA A 96 -4.46 -15.33 -6.11
C ALA A 96 -3.48 -16.03 -5.14
N ALA A 97 -2.26 -16.33 -5.58
CA ALA A 97 -1.24 -16.98 -4.76
C ALA A 97 -0.86 -16.17 -3.50
N PHE A 98 -1.08 -14.86 -3.48
CA PHE A 98 -0.75 -13.99 -2.35
C PHE A 98 -1.92 -13.75 -1.38
N VAL A 99 -3.13 -14.21 -1.73
CA VAL A 99 -4.32 -14.03 -0.89
C VAL A 99 -4.29 -14.99 0.29
N GLY A 100 -4.65 -14.48 1.48
CA GLY A 100 -4.66 -15.26 2.70
C GLY A 100 -3.56 -14.89 3.69
N LYS A 101 -3.39 -15.73 4.71
CA LYS A 101 -2.40 -15.55 5.77
C LYS A 101 -1.11 -16.27 5.42
N HIS A 102 -0.04 -15.51 5.20
CA HIS A 102 1.27 -16.03 4.82
C HIS A 102 2.40 -15.34 5.58
N ASP A 103 3.56 -16.00 5.61
CA ASP A 103 4.82 -15.37 5.93
C ASP A 103 5.39 -14.69 4.67
N PHE A 104 5.51 -13.36 4.72
CA PHE A 104 5.97 -12.55 3.60
C PHE A 104 7.47 -12.21 3.68
N SER A 105 8.28 -12.99 4.40
CA SER A 105 9.73 -12.75 4.51
C SER A 105 10.42 -12.56 3.16
N ASN A 106 10.05 -13.37 2.17
CA ASN A 106 10.58 -13.31 0.81
C ASN A 106 9.97 -12.16 -0.03
N PHE A 107 8.91 -11.53 0.46
CA PHE A 107 8.16 -10.48 -0.26
C PHE A 107 8.10 -9.16 0.52
N CYS A 108 9.02 -8.93 1.46
CA CYS A 108 9.13 -7.66 2.16
C CYS A 108 10.60 -7.31 2.42
N ARG A 109 10.85 -6.09 2.88
CA ARG A 109 12.09 -5.77 3.58
C ARG A 109 11.89 -6.11 5.04
N LEU A 110 12.68 -7.05 5.53
CA LEU A 110 12.64 -7.44 6.93
C LEU A 110 13.13 -6.30 7.83
N GLU A 111 12.43 -6.09 8.92
CA GLU A 111 12.76 -5.14 9.98
C GLU A 111 12.99 -5.91 11.28
N ALA A 112 13.98 -5.50 12.06
CA ALA A 112 14.24 -6.09 13.37
C ALA A 112 12.98 -6.01 14.25
N ASN A 113 12.66 -7.08 14.93
CA ASN A 113 11.51 -7.19 15.86
C ASN A 113 10.12 -7.07 15.18
N ARG A 114 10.01 -7.24 13.86
CA ARG A 114 8.73 -7.24 13.18
C ARG A 114 8.43 -8.62 12.58
N ILE A 115 7.32 -9.21 13.00
CA ILE A 115 6.87 -10.51 12.49
C ILE A 115 6.37 -10.32 11.06
N PRO A 116 6.91 -11.06 10.07
CA PRO A 116 6.56 -10.92 8.65
C PRO A 116 5.24 -11.61 8.27
N LEU A 117 4.47 -12.07 9.23
CA LEU A 117 3.17 -12.71 9.03
C LEU A 117 2.09 -11.65 8.75
N ARG A 118 1.40 -11.75 7.62
CA ARG A 118 0.27 -10.87 7.24
C ARG A 118 -0.86 -11.68 6.63
N THR A 119 -2.07 -11.15 6.78
CA THR A 119 -3.23 -11.58 6.00
C THR A 119 -3.48 -10.57 4.91
N VAL A 120 -3.45 -11.00 3.66
CA VAL A 120 -3.83 -10.21 2.49
C VAL A 120 -5.25 -10.63 2.12
N ASP A 121 -6.18 -9.67 2.16
CA ASP A 121 -7.60 -9.93 1.96
C ASP A 121 -7.91 -10.15 0.48
N SER A 122 -7.28 -9.36 -0.40
CA SER A 122 -7.40 -9.52 -1.85
C SER A 122 -6.16 -9.03 -2.60
N VAL A 123 -5.90 -9.67 -3.73
CA VAL A 123 -5.02 -9.19 -4.80
C VAL A 123 -5.77 -9.41 -6.10
N GLU A 124 -6.22 -8.33 -6.73
CA GLU A 124 -7.10 -8.39 -7.88
C GLU A 124 -6.54 -7.60 -9.06
N PRO A 125 -6.82 -8.01 -10.30
CA PRO A 125 -6.51 -7.20 -11.47
C PRO A 125 -7.15 -5.81 -11.37
N TRP A 126 -6.35 -4.76 -11.55
CA TRP A 126 -6.85 -3.40 -11.71
C TRP A 126 -7.08 -3.14 -13.20
N LEU A 127 -8.36 -2.95 -13.57
CA LEU A 127 -8.80 -2.81 -14.94
C LEU A 127 -8.96 -1.33 -15.33
N TYR A 128 -8.56 -1.02 -16.55
CA TYR A 128 -8.97 0.21 -17.22
C TYR A 128 -10.41 0.10 -17.73
N THR A 129 -11.03 1.21 -18.09
CA THR A 129 -12.43 1.25 -18.60
C THR A 129 -12.68 0.36 -19.84
N SER A 130 -11.63 0.07 -20.61
CA SER A 130 -11.66 -0.86 -21.75
C SER A 130 -11.64 -2.35 -21.36
N GLY A 131 -11.52 -2.69 -20.08
CA GLY A 131 -11.29 -4.05 -19.58
C GLY A 131 -9.82 -4.49 -19.62
N ARG A 132 -8.90 -3.66 -20.11
CA ARG A 132 -7.46 -3.97 -20.10
C ARG A 132 -6.91 -3.93 -18.67
N ILE A 133 -6.11 -4.94 -18.29
CA ILE A 133 -5.39 -4.96 -17.03
C ILE A 133 -4.25 -3.93 -17.09
N VAL A 134 -4.24 -2.99 -16.16
CA VAL A 134 -3.19 -1.96 -16.01
C VAL A 134 -2.35 -2.17 -14.75
N GLY A 135 -2.78 -3.05 -13.85
CA GLY A 135 -2.09 -3.29 -12.60
C GLY A 135 -2.83 -4.22 -11.66
N ILE A 136 -2.53 -4.08 -10.38
CA ILE A 136 -3.17 -4.82 -9.29
C ILE A 136 -3.75 -3.87 -8.25
N SER A 137 -4.86 -4.30 -7.63
CA SER A 137 -5.42 -3.76 -6.39
C SER A 137 -5.14 -4.73 -5.26
N VAL A 138 -4.54 -4.25 -4.17
CA VAL A 138 -4.17 -5.08 -3.03
C VAL A 138 -4.79 -4.52 -1.76
N THR A 139 -5.53 -5.35 -1.03
CA THR A 139 -6.19 -4.96 0.23
C THR A 139 -5.73 -5.84 1.37
N ALA A 140 -5.41 -5.22 2.50
CA ALA A 140 -5.08 -5.88 3.77
C ALA A 140 -5.26 -4.89 4.94
N GLU A 141 -5.35 -5.40 6.17
CA GLU A 141 -5.30 -4.59 7.38
C GLU A 141 -4.00 -3.78 7.47
N SER A 142 -2.87 -4.39 7.17
CA SER A 142 -1.55 -3.73 7.19
C SER A 142 -0.57 -4.40 6.25
N PHE A 143 0.44 -3.65 5.83
CA PHE A 143 1.50 -4.13 4.95
C PHE A 143 2.88 -4.00 5.59
N LEU A 144 3.79 -4.85 5.16
CA LEU A 144 5.21 -4.79 5.48
C LEU A 144 5.95 -3.84 4.53
N TRP A 145 7.13 -3.43 4.91
CA TRP A 145 7.94 -2.54 4.09
C TRP A 145 8.25 -3.17 2.72
N ASN A 146 7.92 -2.44 1.65
CA ASN A 146 8.05 -2.86 0.25
C ASN A 146 7.19 -4.07 -0.16
N GLN A 147 6.28 -4.58 0.67
CA GLN A 147 5.53 -5.82 0.38
C GLN A 147 4.82 -5.77 -0.97
N ILE A 148 4.00 -4.75 -1.21
CA ILE A 148 3.20 -4.65 -2.45
C ILE A 148 4.10 -4.54 -3.68
N ARG A 149 5.20 -3.80 -3.60
CA ARG A 149 6.15 -3.63 -4.69
C ARG A 149 6.88 -4.94 -5.03
N ARG A 150 7.15 -5.79 -4.02
CA ARG A 150 7.73 -7.12 -4.24
C ARG A 150 6.71 -8.10 -4.79
N ILE A 151 5.45 -8.04 -4.34
CA ILE A 151 4.32 -8.78 -4.94
C ILE A 151 4.19 -8.43 -6.42
N ALA A 152 4.12 -7.14 -6.77
CA ALA A 152 4.02 -6.68 -8.16
C ALA A 152 5.21 -7.15 -9.02
N SER A 153 6.43 -7.13 -8.47
CA SER A 153 7.62 -7.64 -9.16
C SER A 153 7.54 -9.15 -9.41
N ALA A 154 7.08 -9.93 -8.43
CA ALA A 154 6.94 -11.37 -8.60
C ALA A 154 5.87 -11.73 -9.64
N ILE A 155 4.71 -11.06 -9.62
CA ILE A 155 3.66 -11.23 -10.63
C ILE A 155 4.22 -10.90 -12.02
N HIS A 156 4.97 -9.80 -12.18
CA HIS A 156 5.63 -9.44 -13.44
C HIS A 156 6.55 -10.57 -13.94
N ARG A 157 7.35 -11.16 -13.06
CA ARG A 157 8.25 -12.27 -13.43
C ARG A 157 7.50 -13.55 -13.84
N VAL A 158 6.32 -13.80 -13.25
CA VAL A 158 5.45 -14.92 -13.68
C VAL A 158 4.96 -14.71 -15.11
N ILE A 159 4.46 -13.50 -15.44
CA ILE A 159 3.97 -13.24 -16.80
C ILE A 159 5.07 -13.20 -17.85
N LEU A 160 6.33 -12.96 -17.45
CA LEU A 160 7.51 -13.11 -18.31
C LEU A 160 8.02 -14.56 -18.39
N SER A 161 7.38 -15.51 -17.70
CA SER A 161 7.81 -16.91 -17.58
C SER A 161 9.21 -17.08 -16.98
N GLU A 162 9.69 -16.11 -16.19
CA GLU A 162 10.95 -16.18 -15.45
C GLU A 162 10.84 -17.04 -14.19
N ILE A 163 9.64 -17.07 -13.59
CA ILE A 163 9.26 -17.92 -12.46
C ILE A 163 7.85 -18.44 -12.68
N SER A 164 7.46 -19.48 -11.97
CA SER A 164 6.11 -20.03 -11.98
C SER A 164 5.28 -19.53 -10.79
N VAL A 165 3.95 -19.71 -10.83
CA VAL A 165 3.08 -19.52 -9.67
C VAL A 165 3.46 -20.45 -8.51
N ALA A 166 3.93 -21.67 -8.82
CA ALA A 166 4.40 -22.61 -7.82
C ALA A 166 5.65 -22.11 -7.07
N ASP A 167 6.52 -21.34 -7.72
CA ASP A 167 7.68 -20.71 -7.05
C ASP A 167 7.22 -19.63 -6.04
N ILE A 168 6.18 -18.87 -6.35
CA ILE A 168 5.57 -17.92 -5.39
C ILE A 168 5.03 -18.67 -4.18
N VAL A 169 4.22 -19.72 -4.41
CA VAL A 169 3.63 -20.54 -3.34
C VAL A 169 4.74 -21.18 -2.48
N SER A 170 5.78 -21.71 -3.10
CA SER A 170 6.94 -22.26 -2.41
C SER A 170 7.66 -21.23 -1.55
N ALA A 171 7.87 -20.00 -2.08
CA ALA A 171 8.55 -18.93 -1.34
C ALA A 171 7.74 -18.42 -0.15
N LEU A 172 6.39 -18.46 -0.21
CA LEU A 172 5.51 -18.15 0.91
C LEU A 172 5.48 -19.26 1.97
N ALA A 173 5.60 -20.52 1.54
CA ALA A 173 5.57 -21.69 2.41
C ALA A 173 6.92 -21.97 3.10
N ASN A 174 8.04 -21.53 2.53
CA ASN A 174 9.39 -21.79 3.01
C ASN A 174 10.15 -20.46 3.24
N PRO A 175 9.77 -19.68 4.25
CA PRO A 175 10.36 -18.35 4.51
C PRO A 175 11.83 -18.40 4.91
N GLU A 176 12.34 -19.55 5.36
CA GLU A 176 13.75 -19.81 5.70
C GLU A 176 14.65 -19.91 4.46
N VAL A 177 14.06 -20.20 3.29
CA VAL A 177 14.77 -20.21 2.01
C VAL A 177 14.70 -18.81 1.41
N SER A 178 15.77 -18.03 1.51
CA SER A 178 15.79 -16.66 1.02
C SER A 178 15.72 -16.61 -0.51
N VAL A 179 14.67 -16.01 -1.04
CA VAL A 179 14.48 -15.80 -2.48
C VAL A 179 14.21 -14.32 -2.74
N ASP A 180 14.95 -13.71 -3.68
CA ASP A 180 14.69 -12.34 -4.11
C ASP A 180 13.95 -12.30 -5.45
N HIS A 181 12.69 -11.93 -5.41
CA HIS A 181 11.86 -11.73 -6.60
C HIS A 181 11.94 -10.30 -7.16
N GLY A 182 12.87 -9.49 -6.65
CA GLY A 182 13.03 -8.08 -7.03
C GLY A 182 12.04 -7.16 -6.33
N ARG A 183 12.05 -5.91 -6.77
CA ARG A 183 11.19 -4.85 -6.22
C ARG A 183 10.79 -3.88 -7.33
N ALA A 184 9.51 -3.79 -7.60
CA ALA A 184 8.96 -2.89 -8.59
C ALA A 184 9.15 -1.39 -8.19
N PRO A 185 9.20 -0.44 -9.15
CA PRO A 185 9.36 0.99 -8.91
C PRO A 185 8.34 1.57 -7.91
N ALA A 186 8.71 2.62 -7.18
CA ALA A 186 7.84 3.23 -6.18
C ALA A 186 6.71 4.07 -6.81
N ASP A 187 6.98 4.70 -7.92
CA ASP A 187 6.09 5.59 -8.66
C ASP A 187 4.85 4.88 -9.26
N GLY A 188 4.91 3.55 -9.40
CA GLY A 188 3.75 2.74 -9.76
C GLY A 188 2.76 2.51 -8.60
N LEU A 189 3.15 2.77 -7.35
CA LEU A 189 2.35 2.48 -6.16
C LEU A 189 1.54 3.70 -5.70
N MET A 190 0.28 3.47 -5.33
CA MET A 190 -0.60 4.49 -4.77
C MET A 190 -1.40 3.94 -3.60
N LEU A 191 -1.36 4.62 -2.45
CA LEU A 191 -2.34 4.41 -1.39
C LEU A 191 -3.69 4.96 -1.84
N TRP A 192 -4.65 4.05 -2.09
CA TRP A 192 -5.93 4.40 -2.70
C TRP A 192 -7.01 4.73 -1.69
N SER A 193 -7.20 3.86 -0.69
CA SER A 193 -8.22 4.04 0.34
C SER A 193 -7.81 3.47 1.70
N LEU A 194 -8.44 4.02 2.73
CA LEU A 194 -8.41 3.58 4.12
C LEU A 194 -9.86 3.37 4.58
N ASN A 195 -10.14 2.29 5.30
CA ASN A 195 -11.44 2.00 5.92
C ASN A 195 -11.26 1.80 7.41
#